data_60ef791bc1d1d10a5677449c23cce018
#
_entry.id   60ef791bc1d1d10a5677449c23cce018
#
_cell.length_a   1.000
_cell.length_b   1.000
_cell.length_c   1.000
_cell.angle_alpha   90.00
_cell.angle_beta   90.00
_cell.angle_gamma   90.00
#
_symmetry.space_group_name_H-M   'P 1'
#
loop_
_entity.id
_entity.type
_entity.pdbx_description
1 polymer ?
#
loop_
_entity_poly.entity_id
_entity_poly.type
_entity_poly.pdbx_seq_one_letter_code
_entity_poly.pdbx_strand_id
1 'polypeptide(L)'
;MKKSLKIIIPVVVLVVIALVAGFFIFNGNDAKKFDKEYSVGEDNPFVYRNAKEVVDILKNGTGVVYMGFPECPWCKAYVKMLNETAKEKGMEKIYYLNIKNDREKNTKEYQEIVELLRGKLAYTDEGKERVYVPYVAFVVNGKVIDHDSETSDIKEDITPDQYWNREQKERLQVKLGTLIELVNKGSICTDCNK
;
A
#
# COMPACT_ATOMS: atom_id res chain seq x y z
N MET A 1 -16.54 -35.39 -30.31
CA MET A 1 -15.60 -34.43 -29.70
C MET A 1 -15.76 -32.97 -30.14
N LYS A 2 -16.25 -32.61 -31.34
CA LYS A 2 -16.37 -31.21 -31.79
C LYS A 2 -17.56 -30.40 -31.20
N LYS A 3 -18.61 -31.05 -30.64
CA LYS A 3 -19.79 -30.36 -30.06
C LYS A 3 -19.53 -29.79 -28.66
N SER A 4 -18.74 -30.45 -27.83
CA SER A 4 -18.42 -29.96 -26.46
C SER A 4 -17.50 -28.71 -26.45
N LEU A 5 -16.59 -28.62 -27.42
CA LEU A 5 -15.68 -27.47 -27.55
C LEU A 5 -16.44 -26.17 -27.90
N LYS A 6 -17.55 -26.25 -28.66
CA LYS A 6 -18.38 -25.09 -29.03
C LYS A 6 -19.17 -24.49 -27.86
N ILE A 7 -19.37 -25.26 -26.79
CA ILE A 7 -20.07 -24.81 -25.58
C ILE A 7 -19.06 -24.34 -24.51
N ILE A 8 -17.89 -24.98 -24.42
CA ILE A 8 -16.86 -24.67 -23.43
C ILE A 8 -16.25 -23.28 -23.65
N ILE A 9 -15.96 -22.92 -24.91
CA ILE A 9 -15.36 -21.62 -25.23
C ILE A 9 -16.22 -20.43 -24.77
N PRO A 10 -17.52 -20.32 -25.09
CA PRO A 10 -18.34 -19.20 -24.64
C PRO A 10 -18.54 -19.17 -23.12
N VAL A 11 -18.58 -20.33 -22.45
CA VAL A 11 -18.68 -20.38 -20.98
C VAL A 11 -17.39 -19.85 -20.34
N VAL A 12 -16.22 -20.25 -20.83
CA VAL A 12 -14.94 -19.72 -20.32
C VAL A 12 -14.82 -18.21 -20.54
N VAL A 13 -15.22 -17.72 -21.71
CA VAL A 13 -15.23 -16.27 -22.00
C VAL A 13 -16.15 -15.51 -21.05
N LEU A 14 -17.35 -16.00 -20.79
CA LEU A 14 -18.27 -15.37 -19.82
C LEU A 14 -17.73 -15.36 -18.40
N VAL A 15 -17.08 -16.45 -17.96
CA VAL A 15 -16.43 -16.51 -16.64
C VAL A 15 -15.29 -15.51 -16.56
N VAL A 16 -14.45 -15.39 -17.57
CA VAL A 16 -13.35 -14.40 -17.61
C VAL A 16 -13.91 -12.97 -17.59
N ILE A 17 -14.96 -12.67 -18.37
CA ILE A 17 -15.61 -11.35 -18.35
C ILE A 17 -16.19 -11.04 -16.97
N ALA A 18 -16.85 -12.02 -16.32
CA ALA A 18 -17.41 -11.84 -14.99
C ALA A 18 -16.31 -11.59 -13.91
N LEU A 19 -15.19 -12.31 -14.00
CA LEU A 19 -14.04 -12.12 -13.10
C LEU A 19 -13.40 -10.75 -13.32
N VAL A 20 -13.21 -10.32 -14.56
CA VAL A 20 -12.65 -9.01 -14.89
C VAL A 20 -13.60 -7.88 -14.44
N ALA A 21 -14.90 -8.01 -14.72
CA ALA A 21 -15.90 -7.03 -14.28
C ALA A 21 -15.98 -6.97 -12.74
N GLY A 22 -15.97 -8.11 -12.05
CA GLY A 22 -15.95 -8.18 -10.60
C GLY A 22 -14.71 -7.50 -10.01
N PHE A 23 -13.55 -7.70 -10.63
CA PHE A 23 -12.30 -7.05 -10.24
C PHE A 23 -12.37 -5.52 -10.36
N PHE A 24 -12.91 -4.99 -11.47
CA PHE A 24 -13.07 -3.55 -11.65
C PHE A 24 -14.09 -2.92 -10.70
N ILE A 25 -15.22 -3.61 -10.44
CA ILE A 25 -16.24 -3.13 -9.51
C ILE A 25 -15.68 -3.07 -8.08
N PHE A 26 -14.94 -4.08 -7.66
CA PHE A 26 -14.36 -4.15 -6.32
C PHE A 26 -13.32 -3.05 -6.10
N ASN A 27 -12.39 -2.88 -7.02
CA ASN A 27 -11.37 -1.82 -6.92
C ASN A 27 -11.97 -0.41 -7.02
N GLY A 28 -13.01 -0.21 -7.82
CA GLY A 28 -13.71 1.08 -7.93
C GLY A 28 -14.38 1.51 -6.62
N ASN A 29 -14.87 0.58 -5.81
CA ASN A 29 -15.43 0.88 -4.51
C ASN A 29 -14.36 1.33 -3.50
N ASP A 30 -13.20 0.69 -3.50
CA ASP A 30 -12.09 1.04 -2.63
C ASP A 30 -11.53 2.44 -2.96
N ALA A 31 -11.32 2.74 -4.25
CA ALA A 31 -10.83 4.03 -4.70
C ALA A 31 -11.77 5.18 -4.31
N LYS A 32 -13.09 5.00 -4.48
CA LYS A 32 -14.11 5.98 -4.05
C LYS A 32 -14.14 6.16 -2.53
N LYS A 33 -14.01 5.07 -1.78
CA LYS A 33 -13.95 5.13 -0.32
C LYS A 33 -12.70 5.88 0.13
N PHE A 34 -11.55 5.56 -0.46
CA PHE A 34 -10.28 6.19 -0.15
C PHE A 34 -10.28 7.69 -0.48
N ASP A 35 -10.88 8.09 -1.61
CA ASP A 35 -11.04 9.49 -1.97
C ASP A 35 -11.89 10.27 -0.95
N LYS A 36 -12.98 9.70 -0.46
CA LYS A 36 -13.79 10.32 0.61
C LYS A 36 -12.99 10.55 1.90
N GLU A 37 -12.02 9.69 2.20
CA GLU A 37 -11.21 9.77 3.42
C GLU A 37 -10.01 10.72 3.26
N TYR A 38 -9.38 10.76 2.07
CA TYR A 38 -8.10 11.42 1.84
C TYR A 38 -8.11 12.53 0.77
N SER A 39 -9.17 12.67 -0.01
CA SER A 39 -9.33 13.67 -1.07
C SER A 39 -8.21 13.63 -2.12
N VAL A 40 -8.02 12.46 -2.74
CA VAL A 40 -6.96 12.21 -3.74
C VAL A 40 -7.48 11.89 -5.15
N GLY A 41 -8.81 11.94 -5.35
CA GLY A 41 -9.50 11.56 -6.59
C GLY A 41 -9.91 10.09 -6.64
N GLU A 42 -11.02 9.80 -7.36
CA GLU A 42 -11.57 8.45 -7.46
C GLU A 42 -10.73 7.50 -8.35
N ASP A 43 -9.75 8.02 -9.08
CA ASP A 43 -8.81 7.28 -9.93
C ASP A 43 -7.51 6.88 -9.20
N ASN A 44 -7.56 6.78 -7.87
CA ASN A 44 -6.41 6.42 -7.05
C ASN A 44 -6.17 4.89 -7.00
N PRO A 45 -4.92 4.43 -6.74
CA PRO A 45 -4.57 3.01 -6.74
C PRO A 45 -4.79 2.30 -5.40
N PHE A 46 -5.39 2.94 -4.39
CA PHE A 46 -5.48 2.37 -3.05
C PHE A 46 -6.57 1.30 -2.94
N VAL A 47 -6.20 0.14 -2.39
CA VAL A 47 -7.05 -1.02 -2.18
C VAL A 47 -7.00 -1.42 -0.71
N TYR A 48 -8.18 -1.44 -0.05
CA TYR A 48 -8.26 -1.76 1.38
C TYR A 48 -7.86 -3.20 1.67
N ARG A 49 -7.09 -3.37 2.72
CA ARG A 49 -6.71 -4.66 3.28
C ARG A 49 -6.86 -4.64 4.80
N ASN A 50 -7.24 -5.78 5.37
CA ASN A 50 -7.18 -5.98 6.81
C ASN A 50 -5.76 -6.37 7.27
N ALA A 51 -5.50 -6.35 8.57
CA ALA A 51 -4.17 -6.62 9.12
C ALA A 51 -3.66 -8.03 8.77
N LYS A 52 -4.53 -9.05 8.71
CA LYS A 52 -4.16 -10.42 8.32
C LYS A 52 -3.70 -10.50 6.86
N GLU A 53 -4.40 -9.81 5.95
CA GLU A 53 -4.01 -9.73 4.54
C GLU A 53 -2.68 -9.00 4.37
N VAL A 54 -2.43 -7.94 5.17
CA VAL A 54 -1.15 -7.23 5.16
C VAL A 54 -0.01 -8.12 5.66
N VAL A 55 -0.23 -8.91 6.72
CA VAL A 55 0.74 -9.93 7.17
C VAL A 55 1.08 -10.89 6.04
N ASP A 56 0.08 -11.37 5.30
CA ASP A 56 0.31 -12.29 4.17
C ASP A 56 1.11 -11.63 3.04
N ILE A 57 0.81 -10.38 2.70
CA ILE A 57 1.57 -9.61 1.71
C ILE A 57 3.03 -9.43 2.16
N LEU A 58 3.27 -9.09 3.42
CA LEU A 58 4.61 -8.88 3.96
C LEU A 58 5.44 -10.18 3.96
N LYS A 59 4.80 -11.36 4.09
CA LYS A 59 5.45 -12.67 4.11
C LYS A 59 5.65 -13.28 2.74
N ASN A 60 4.71 -13.11 1.84
CA ASN A 60 4.60 -13.92 0.63
C ASN A 60 4.39 -13.08 -0.63
N GLY A 61 4.00 -11.82 -0.50
CA GLY A 61 3.52 -10.99 -1.59
C GLY A 61 4.58 -10.12 -2.25
N THR A 62 4.13 -9.38 -3.26
CA THR A 62 4.85 -8.27 -3.89
C THR A 62 3.89 -7.09 -4.02
N GLY A 63 4.33 -5.90 -3.65
CA GLY A 63 3.53 -4.68 -3.74
C GLY A 63 3.98 -3.59 -2.77
N VAL A 64 3.26 -2.49 -2.81
CA VAL A 64 3.42 -1.36 -1.88
C VAL A 64 2.33 -1.46 -0.82
N VAL A 65 2.70 -1.43 0.45
CA VAL A 65 1.79 -1.43 1.59
C VAL A 65 1.85 -0.07 2.28
N TYR A 66 0.74 0.65 2.28
CA TYR A 66 0.57 1.90 3.00
C TYR A 66 -0.23 1.69 4.28
N MET A 67 0.31 2.11 5.41
CA MET A 67 -0.35 2.08 6.72
C MET A 67 -0.54 3.50 7.23
N GLY A 68 -1.80 3.85 7.54
CA GLY A 68 -2.20 5.18 7.99
C GLY A 68 -3.64 5.18 8.49
N PHE A 69 -4.17 6.36 8.76
CA PHE A 69 -5.60 6.57 9.05
C PHE A 69 -6.01 8.02 8.75
N PRO A 70 -7.28 8.25 8.35
CA PRO A 70 -7.70 9.55 7.82
C PRO A 70 -7.74 10.70 8.84
N GLU A 71 -7.74 10.43 10.14
CA GLU A 71 -7.70 11.47 11.17
C GLU A 71 -6.27 12.02 11.41
N CYS A 72 -5.24 11.35 10.86
CA CYS A 72 -3.85 11.77 10.98
C CYS A 72 -3.53 12.87 9.93
N PRO A 73 -3.18 14.11 10.34
CA PRO A 73 -2.84 15.18 9.40
C PRO A 73 -1.62 14.87 8.53
N TRP A 74 -0.61 14.22 9.11
CA TRP A 74 0.58 13.76 8.41
C TRP A 74 0.27 12.73 7.33
N CYS A 75 -0.66 11.81 7.62
CA CYS A 75 -1.14 10.82 6.65
C CYS A 75 -1.84 11.49 5.46
N LYS A 76 -2.70 12.49 5.73
CA LYS A 76 -3.39 13.25 4.67
C LYS A 76 -2.44 14.01 3.75
N ALA A 77 -1.39 14.60 4.30
CA ALA A 77 -0.38 15.29 3.51
C ALA A 77 0.47 14.32 2.69
N TYR A 78 0.93 13.25 3.32
CA TYR A 78 1.80 12.24 2.71
C TYR A 78 1.14 11.50 1.55
N VAL A 79 -0.12 11.07 1.74
CA VAL A 79 -0.82 10.23 0.77
C VAL A 79 -1.04 10.92 -0.58
N LYS A 80 -1.10 12.25 -0.61
CA LYS A 80 -1.19 13.01 -1.88
C LYS A 80 0.05 12.80 -2.74
N MET A 81 1.24 12.91 -2.15
CA MET A 81 2.51 12.69 -2.83
C MET A 81 2.69 11.23 -3.25
N LEU A 82 2.30 10.29 -2.38
CA LEU A 82 2.33 8.86 -2.71
C LEU A 82 1.39 8.53 -3.89
N ASN A 83 0.17 9.09 -3.90
CA ASN A 83 -0.80 8.92 -4.99
C ASN A 83 -0.29 9.47 -6.32
N GLU A 84 0.23 10.70 -6.34
CA GLU A 84 0.80 11.34 -7.52
C GLU A 84 1.96 10.51 -8.08
N THR A 85 2.90 10.12 -7.24
CA THR A 85 4.06 9.32 -7.65
C THR A 85 3.65 7.93 -8.12
N ALA A 86 2.69 7.29 -7.46
CA ALA A 86 2.17 5.99 -7.88
C ALA A 86 1.55 6.04 -9.29
N LYS A 87 0.75 7.06 -9.59
CA LYS A 87 0.18 7.28 -10.92
C LYS A 87 1.26 7.53 -11.97
N GLU A 88 2.23 8.40 -11.67
CA GLU A 88 3.35 8.68 -12.56
C GLU A 88 4.14 7.41 -12.92
N LYS A 89 4.34 6.52 -11.95
CA LYS A 89 5.09 5.25 -12.12
C LYS A 89 4.23 4.07 -12.56
N GLY A 90 2.97 4.28 -12.89
CA GLY A 90 2.05 3.24 -13.36
C GLY A 90 1.79 2.14 -12.31
N MET A 91 1.82 2.48 -11.01
CA MET A 91 1.46 1.55 -9.93
C MET A 91 -0.04 1.35 -9.89
N GLU A 92 -0.50 0.14 -10.24
CA GLU A 92 -1.92 -0.17 -10.31
C GLU A 92 -2.58 -0.37 -8.93
N LYS A 93 -1.79 -0.78 -7.92
CA LYS A 93 -2.31 -1.10 -6.58
C LYS A 93 -1.33 -0.72 -5.48
N ILE A 94 -1.86 -0.01 -4.48
CA ILE A 94 -1.25 0.19 -3.17
C ILE A 94 -2.18 -0.44 -2.13
N TYR A 95 -1.70 -1.39 -1.37
CA TYR A 95 -2.45 -2.05 -0.31
C TYR A 95 -2.54 -1.14 0.90
N TYR A 96 -3.74 -0.69 1.23
CA TYR A 96 -3.98 0.22 2.35
C TYR A 96 -4.53 -0.49 3.57
N LEU A 97 -3.89 -0.28 4.71
CA LEU A 97 -4.37 -0.68 6.03
C LEU A 97 -4.64 0.55 6.90
N ASN A 98 -5.90 0.75 7.31
CA ASN A 98 -6.18 1.61 8.45
C ASN A 98 -5.76 0.89 9.74
N ILE A 99 -4.52 1.18 10.17
CA ILE A 99 -3.88 0.46 11.28
C ILE A 99 -4.32 0.92 12.68
N LYS A 100 -5.17 1.96 12.76
CA LYS A 100 -5.53 2.63 14.03
C LYS A 100 -6.01 1.65 15.09
N ASN A 101 -7.08 0.90 14.77
CA ASN A 101 -7.69 -0.05 15.70
C ASN A 101 -6.76 -1.20 16.09
N ASP A 102 -6.03 -1.76 15.11
CA ASP A 102 -5.11 -2.87 15.35
C ASP A 102 -3.96 -2.44 16.28
N ARG A 103 -3.43 -1.23 16.05
CA ARG A 103 -2.39 -0.64 16.89
C ARG A 103 -2.88 -0.32 18.29
N GLU A 104 -4.07 0.29 18.44
CA GLU A 104 -4.64 0.66 19.74
C GLU A 104 -4.97 -0.56 20.59
N LYS A 105 -5.49 -1.62 19.97
CA LYS A 105 -5.83 -2.88 20.63
C LYS A 105 -4.67 -3.86 20.75
N ASN A 106 -3.51 -3.51 20.15
CA ASN A 106 -2.34 -4.39 20.08
C ASN A 106 -2.71 -5.80 19.62
N THR A 107 -3.45 -5.91 18.51
CA THR A 107 -3.93 -7.19 17.98
C THR A 107 -2.77 -8.13 17.65
N LYS A 108 -3.05 -9.42 17.56
CA LYS A 108 -2.05 -10.43 17.18
C LYS A 108 -1.44 -10.12 15.81
N GLU A 109 -2.27 -9.70 14.87
CA GLU A 109 -1.85 -9.32 13.52
C GLU A 109 -0.96 -8.06 13.55
N TYR A 110 -1.26 -7.08 14.41
CA TYR A 110 -0.39 -5.91 14.58
C TYR A 110 0.98 -6.29 15.14
N GLN A 111 1.03 -7.15 16.15
CA GLN A 111 2.30 -7.66 16.70
C GLN A 111 3.11 -8.39 15.63
N GLU A 112 2.45 -9.16 14.77
CA GLU A 112 3.09 -9.87 13.66
C GLU A 112 3.61 -8.90 12.58
N ILE A 113 2.88 -7.81 12.27
CA ILE A 113 3.36 -6.72 11.40
C ILE A 113 4.63 -6.08 11.99
N VAL A 114 4.63 -5.75 13.29
CA VAL A 114 5.81 -5.18 13.97
C VAL A 114 7.00 -6.13 13.87
N GLU A 115 6.80 -7.42 14.07
CA GLU A 115 7.85 -8.43 13.95
C GLU A 115 8.42 -8.52 12.53
N LEU A 116 7.58 -8.51 11.50
CA LEU A 116 7.98 -8.56 10.09
C LEU A 116 8.71 -7.29 9.63
N LEU A 117 8.46 -6.17 10.30
CA LEU A 117 9.10 -4.87 10.05
C LEU A 117 10.24 -4.56 11.04
N ARG A 118 10.66 -5.51 11.86
CA ARG A 118 11.72 -5.33 12.87
C ARG A 118 12.97 -4.68 12.27
N GLY A 119 13.52 -3.70 12.97
CA GLY A 119 14.69 -2.93 12.54
C GLY A 119 14.40 -1.89 11.45
N LYS A 120 13.11 -1.72 11.07
CA LYS A 120 12.63 -0.71 10.11
C LYS A 120 11.57 0.22 10.73
N LEU A 121 11.40 0.14 12.03
CA LEU A 121 10.42 0.90 12.79
C LEU A 121 11.11 1.88 13.75
N ALA A 122 10.43 2.99 14.03
CA ALA A 122 10.85 3.88 15.09
C ALA A 122 10.47 3.32 16.48
N TYR A 123 11.14 3.83 17.51
CA TYR A 123 10.98 3.38 18.89
C TYR A 123 10.09 4.32 19.69
N THR A 124 9.30 3.75 20.61
CA THR A 124 8.63 4.51 21.67
C THR A 124 9.64 4.97 22.72
N ASP A 125 9.25 5.87 23.61
CA ASP A 125 10.07 6.32 24.75
C ASP A 125 10.47 5.15 25.67
N GLU A 126 9.69 4.05 25.63
CA GLU A 126 9.97 2.82 26.38
C GLU A 126 10.93 1.87 25.63
N GLY A 127 11.45 2.27 24.47
CA GLY A 127 12.37 1.46 23.67
C GLY A 127 11.70 0.31 22.90
N LYS A 128 10.38 0.35 22.67
CA LYS A 128 9.65 -0.65 21.89
C LYS A 128 9.44 -0.17 20.46
N GLU A 129 9.68 -1.05 19.49
CA GLU A 129 9.36 -0.77 18.10
C GLU A 129 7.85 -0.59 17.90
N ARG A 130 7.48 0.40 17.08
CA ARG A 130 6.09 0.76 16.80
C ARG A 130 5.93 1.24 15.37
N VAL A 131 4.83 0.87 14.71
CA VAL A 131 4.45 1.48 13.44
C VAL A 131 3.90 2.87 13.71
N TYR A 132 4.71 3.89 13.47
CA TYR A 132 4.27 5.28 13.38
C TYR A 132 3.76 5.55 11.97
N VAL A 133 2.80 6.44 11.83
CA VAL A 133 2.13 6.71 10.56
C VAL A 133 2.29 8.17 10.15
N PRO A 134 2.42 8.44 8.84
CA PRO A 134 2.35 7.53 7.69
C PRO A 134 3.53 6.55 7.62
N TYR A 135 3.27 5.32 7.20
CA TYR A 135 4.29 4.30 6.98
C TYR A 135 4.05 3.59 5.64
N VAL A 136 5.08 3.45 4.83
CA VAL A 136 5.02 2.71 3.56
C VAL A 136 6.09 1.62 3.55
N ALA A 137 5.70 0.38 3.26
CA ALA A 137 6.61 -0.73 3.00
C ALA A 137 6.60 -1.12 1.53
N PHE A 138 7.78 -1.35 0.96
CA PHE A 138 7.99 -1.84 -0.39
C PHE A 138 8.40 -3.31 -0.32
N VAL A 139 7.58 -4.19 -0.87
CA VAL A 139 7.71 -5.64 -0.72
C VAL A 139 7.93 -6.30 -2.07
N VAL A 140 8.90 -7.20 -2.16
CA VAL A 140 9.14 -8.04 -3.33
C VAL A 140 9.35 -9.48 -2.86
N ASN A 141 8.49 -10.40 -3.30
CA ASN A 141 8.54 -11.83 -2.96
C ASN A 141 8.63 -12.08 -1.45
N GLY A 142 7.78 -11.43 -0.67
CA GLY A 142 7.74 -11.55 0.79
C GLY A 142 8.93 -10.93 1.53
N LYS A 143 9.74 -10.14 0.84
CA LYS A 143 10.86 -9.40 1.43
C LYS A 143 10.60 -7.91 1.39
N VAL A 144 10.61 -7.25 2.54
CA VAL A 144 10.58 -5.79 2.62
C VAL A 144 11.94 -5.25 2.17
N ILE A 145 11.99 -4.77 0.91
CA ILE A 145 13.22 -4.26 0.28
C ILE A 145 13.59 -2.87 0.80
N ASP A 146 12.60 -2.05 1.13
CA ASP A 146 12.76 -0.73 1.74
C ASP A 146 11.44 -0.26 2.37
N HIS A 147 11.50 0.88 3.07
CA HIS A 147 10.34 1.52 3.69
C HIS A 147 10.50 3.05 3.70
N ASP A 148 9.39 3.73 3.98
CA ASP A 148 9.39 5.13 4.31
C ASP A 148 8.53 5.41 5.54
N SER A 149 9.14 6.08 6.51
CA SER A 149 8.52 6.55 7.75
C SER A 149 9.14 7.89 8.18
N GLU A 150 9.55 8.70 7.21
CA GLU A 150 10.34 9.93 7.43
C GLU A 150 9.75 10.84 8.51
N THR A 151 8.42 10.90 8.59
CA THR A 151 7.75 11.77 9.57
C THR A 151 7.69 11.21 10.98
N SER A 152 8.13 9.97 11.22
CA SER A 152 8.10 9.34 12.55
C SER A 152 9.09 9.96 13.53
N ASP A 153 10.16 10.56 13.02
CA ASP A 153 11.25 11.14 13.81
C ASP A 153 11.13 12.66 14.02
N ILE A 154 10.05 13.27 13.49
CA ILE A 154 9.81 14.71 13.67
C ILE A 154 9.42 14.97 15.12
N LYS A 155 10.32 15.64 15.86
CA LYS A 155 10.15 16.00 17.28
C LYS A 155 9.74 17.46 17.49
N GLU A 156 9.72 18.24 16.42
CA GLU A 156 9.38 19.65 16.47
C GLU A 156 7.86 19.85 16.41
N ASP A 157 7.36 20.90 17.06
CA ASP A 157 5.95 21.27 17.00
C ASP A 157 5.66 22.05 15.70
N ILE A 158 5.77 21.32 14.58
CA ILE A 158 5.51 21.82 13.23
C ILE A 158 4.33 21.08 12.61
N THR A 159 3.61 21.77 11.75
CA THR A 159 2.51 21.17 10.98
C THR A 159 3.02 20.48 9.72
N PRO A 160 2.25 19.55 9.14
CA PRO A 160 2.60 18.96 7.84
C PRO A 160 2.86 19.99 6.73
N ASP A 161 2.09 21.09 6.69
CA ASP A 161 2.25 22.14 5.68
C ASP A 161 3.57 22.93 5.85
N GLN A 162 4.05 23.07 7.09
CA GLN A 162 5.35 23.68 7.36
C GLN A 162 6.50 22.76 6.98
N TYR A 163 6.36 21.47 7.26
CA TYR A 163 7.38 20.47 6.95
C TYR A 163 7.51 20.20 5.46
N TRP A 164 6.40 19.90 4.78
CA TRP A 164 6.37 19.51 3.37
C TRP A 164 6.54 20.73 2.44
N ASN A 165 7.71 21.36 2.49
CA ASN A 165 8.10 22.35 1.49
C ASN A 165 8.46 21.67 0.15
N ARG A 166 8.84 22.46 -0.86
CA ARG A 166 9.13 21.94 -2.20
C ARG A 166 10.26 20.90 -2.20
N GLU A 167 11.34 21.16 -1.47
CA GLU A 167 12.52 20.29 -1.44
C GLU A 167 12.20 18.93 -0.80
N GLN A 168 11.51 18.90 0.36
CA GLN A 168 11.11 17.65 0.99
C GLN A 168 10.15 16.85 0.11
N LYS A 169 9.19 17.51 -0.56
CA LYS A 169 8.28 16.83 -1.49
C LYS A 169 9.00 16.20 -2.66
N GLU A 170 9.88 16.96 -3.33
CA GLU A 170 10.68 16.44 -4.45
C GLU A 170 11.56 15.25 -4.02
N ARG A 171 12.25 15.35 -2.89
CA ARG A 171 13.05 14.25 -2.32
C ARG A 171 12.22 13.01 -2.05
N LEU A 172 11.06 13.17 -1.39
CA LEU A 172 10.15 12.06 -1.13
C LEU A 172 9.66 11.42 -2.42
N GLN A 173 9.20 12.20 -3.40
CA GLN A 173 8.71 11.69 -4.68
C GLN A 173 9.78 10.92 -5.45
N VAL A 174 11.04 11.38 -5.44
CA VAL A 174 12.17 10.65 -6.04
C VAL A 174 12.39 9.31 -5.34
N LYS A 175 12.40 9.29 -4.00
CA LYS A 175 12.53 8.05 -3.20
C LYS A 175 11.40 7.08 -3.52
N LEU A 176 10.15 7.54 -3.40
CA LEU A 176 8.97 6.71 -3.68
C LEU A 176 8.96 6.19 -5.11
N GLY A 177 9.26 7.04 -6.09
CA GLY A 177 9.30 6.66 -7.50
C GLY A 177 10.30 5.55 -7.78
N THR A 178 11.52 5.67 -7.24
CA THR A 178 12.56 4.64 -7.36
C THR A 178 12.12 3.31 -6.75
N LEU A 179 11.51 3.33 -5.56
CA LEU A 179 11.08 2.12 -4.86
C LEU A 179 9.86 1.47 -5.53
N ILE A 180 8.93 2.26 -6.04
CA ILE A 180 7.79 1.76 -6.83
C ILE A 180 8.28 1.06 -8.11
N GLU A 181 9.25 1.63 -8.81
CA GLU A 181 9.84 0.98 -10.00
C GLU A 181 10.50 -0.37 -9.67
N LEU A 182 11.16 -0.49 -8.52
CA LEU A 182 11.73 -1.77 -8.07
C LEU A 182 10.64 -2.80 -7.78
N VAL A 183 9.55 -2.40 -7.14
CA VAL A 183 8.40 -3.30 -6.89
C VAL A 183 7.75 -3.73 -8.21
N ASN A 184 7.53 -2.79 -9.16
CA ASN A 184 6.97 -3.11 -10.47
C ASN A 184 7.84 -4.11 -11.23
N LYS A 185 9.17 -3.94 -11.23
CA LYS A 185 10.12 -4.91 -11.83
C LYS A 185 10.09 -6.26 -11.13
N GLY A 186 10.02 -6.27 -9.79
CA GLY A 186 9.92 -7.52 -9.01
C GLY A 186 8.61 -8.28 -9.28
N SER A 187 7.51 -7.59 -9.54
CA SER A 187 6.24 -8.20 -9.94
C SER A 187 6.31 -8.87 -11.31
N ILE A 188 7.05 -8.28 -12.25
CA ILE A 188 7.23 -8.84 -13.60
C ILE A 188 8.10 -10.10 -13.57
N CYS A 189 9.16 -10.13 -12.74
CA CYS A 189 10.09 -11.27 -12.68
C CYS A 189 9.49 -12.51 -12.01
N THR A 190 8.41 -12.42 -11.24
CA THR A 190 7.72 -13.59 -10.68
C THR A 190 7.08 -14.48 -11.73
N ASP A 191 6.73 -13.93 -12.89
CA ASP A 191 6.14 -14.67 -14.01
C ASP A 191 7.18 -15.30 -14.95
N CYS A 192 8.47 -14.95 -14.83
CA CYS A 192 9.55 -15.46 -15.68
C CYS A 192 10.13 -16.81 -15.22
N ASN A 193 9.76 -17.34 -14.06
CA ASN A 193 10.32 -18.56 -13.45
C ASN A 193 9.30 -19.70 -13.33
N LYS A 194 8.28 -19.77 -14.18
CA LYS A 194 7.36 -20.91 -14.27
C LYS A 194 7.51 -21.67 -15.59
#